data_53de89122c95c9d3b89f8b1dd5b4a99b
#
_entry.id   53de89122c95c9d3b89f8b1dd5b4a99b
#
_cell.length_a   1.000
_cell.length_b   1.000
_cell.length_c   1.000
_cell.angle_alpha   90.00
_cell.angle_beta   90.00
_cell.angle_gamma   90.00
#
_symmetry.space_group_name_H-M   'P 1'
#
loop_
_entity.id
_entity.type
_entity.pdbx_description
1 polymer ?
#
loop_
_entity_poly.entity_id
_entity_poly.type
_entity_poly.pdbx_seq_one_letter_code
_entity_poly.pdbx_strand_id
1 'polypeptide(L)'
;RQAGRLYFAIDRFGEDMIYQTGLPQGVGSNDLGFDRGELDSGPAALVRFEHAGERVLLHRRNTAFRAVTDSAEERAAVEEAFASSVLWGFPVVARHDGAVLVDATDFLLRDARGLARDLAAKEQGTFTVDPDRSALYLPRTKGFPRNSEFEATVTFTGDDPGGFLEAVAPDPHSFSVRMHH
;
A
#
# COMPACT_ATOMS: atom_id res chain seq x y z
N ARG A 1 -19.11 -3.77 -2.83
CA ARG A 1 -18.76 -4.60 -1.65
C ARG A 1 -19.47 -5.92 -1.76
N GLN A 2 -18.78 -6.99 -1.42
CA GLN A 2 -19.39 -8.30 -1.23
C GLN A 2 -18.66 -9.00 -0.08
N ALA A 3 -19.38 -9.38 0.99
CA ALA A 3 -18.89 -10.23 2.09
C ALA A 3 -17.45 -9.90 2.58
N GLY A 4 -17.19 -8.65 3.00
CA GLY A 4 -15.88 -8.24 3.53
C GLY A 4 -14.81 -7.92 2.48
N ARG A 5 -15.14 -7.98 1.18
CA ARG A 5 -14.21 -7.65 0.09
C ARG A 5 -14.43 -6.24 -0.44
N LEU A 6 -13.37 -5.64 -0.95
CA LEU A 6 -13.37 -4.35 -1.61
C LEU A 6 -12.84 -4.50 -3.03
N TYR A 7 -13.55 -3.92 -3.98
CA TYR A 7 -13.20 -3.98 -5.40
C TYR A 7 -12.92 -2.58 -5.91
N PHE A 8 -11.90 -2.45 -6.76
CA PHE A 8 -11.69 -1.25 -7.56
C PHE A 8 -12.32 -1.44 -8.93
N ALA A 9 -13.07 -0.45 -9.38
CA ALA A 9 -13.47 -0.31 -10.77
C ALA A 9 -12.50 0.65 -11.45
N ILE A 10 -11.63 0.12 -12.28
CA ILE A 10 -10.54 0.87 -12.93
C ILE A 10 -10.96 1.12 -14.38
N ASP A 11 -11.11 2.38 -14.73
CA ASP A 11 -11.46 2.86 -16.06
C ASP A 11 -10.35 3.70 -16.72
N ARG A 12 -9.27 4.00 -15.97
CA ARG A 12 -8.13 4.78 -16.43
C ARG A 12 -6.85 3.97 -16.35
N PHE A 13 -6.28 3.70 -17.51
CA PHE A 13 -5.04 2.95 -17.66
C PHE A 13 -3.97 3.82 -18.28
N GLY A 14 -2.71 3.64 -17.86
CA GLY A 14 -1.57 4.43 -18.35
C GLY A 14 -1.54 5.87 -17.84
N GLU A 15 -2.53 6.31 -17.06
CA GLU A 15 -2.57 7.63 -16.46
C GLU A 15 -1.86 7.65 -15.12
N ASP A 16 -1.05 8.68 -14.89
CA ASP A 16 -0.31 8.85 -13.63
C ASP A 16 -1.24 9.39 -12.53
N MET A 17 -1.15 8.79 -11.36
CA MET A 17 -1.83 9.22 -10.15
C MET A 17 -0.89 9.21 -8.94
N ILE A 18 -1.24 9.93 -7.90
CA ILE A 18 -0.48 9.95 -6.65
C ILE A 18 -1.00 8.85 -5.73
N TYR A 19 -0.07 8.08 -5.16
CA TYR A 19 -0.34 7.10 -4.11
C TYR A 19 0.49 7.43 -2.87
N GLN A 20 -0.18 7.52 -1.72
CA GLN A 20 0.42 7.80 -0.43
C GLN A 20 -0.15 6.86 0.62
N THR A 21 0.70 6.39 1.52
CA THR A 21 0.27 5.58 2.67
C THR A 21 0.52 6.33 3.98
N GLY A 22 -0.24 5.98 5.01
CA GLY A 22 -0.11 6.58 6.33
C GLY A 22 -0.64 5.70 7.46
N LEU A 23 -0.45 6.15 8.69
CA LEU A 23 -0.90 5.46 9.92
C LEU A 23 -1.91 6.32 10.69
N PRO A 24 -3.22 6.23 10.41
CA PRO A 24 -4.24 6.89 11.25
C PRO A 24 -4.25 6.41 12.69
N GLN A 25 -3.76 5.18 12.94
CA GLN A 25 -3.46 4.63 14.25
C GLN A 25 -2.13 3.88 14.16
N GLY A 26 -1.15 4.34 14.90
CA GLY A 26 0.20 3.79 14.94
C GLY A 26 0.42 2.85 16.13
N VAL A 27 1.70 2.59 16.42
CA VAL A 27 2.15 1.69 17.49
C VAL A 27 2.25 2.42 18.84
N GLY A 28 2.25 3.74 18.84
CA GLY A 28 2.41 4.60 20.03
C GLY A 28 3.51 5.63 19.81
N SER A 29 3.53 6.67 20.64
CA SER A 29 4.54 7.73 20.57
C SER A 29 5.83 7.27 21.22
N ASN A 30 6.76 6.81 20.40
CA ASN A 30 8.08 6.34 20.79
C ASN A 30 9.08 6.54 19.63
N ASP A 31 10.32 6.16 19.85
CA ASP A 31 11.40 6.34 18.86
C ASP A 31 11.32 5.35 17.66
N LEU A 32 10.26 4.56 17.56
CA LEU A 32 10.06 3.67 16.41
C LEU A 32 9.70 4.42 15.13
N GLY A 33 9.08 5.61 15.24
CA GLY A 33 8.64 6.39 14.08
C GLY A 33 7.40 5.78 13.41
N PHE A 34 6.49 5.21 14.21
CA PHE A 34 5.20 4.68 13.76
C PHE A 34 4.06 5.32 14.52
N ASP A 35 4.13 6.64 14.66
CA ASP A 35 3.15 7.43 15.37
C ASP A 35 1.85 7.60 14.58
N ARG A 36 0.80 7.91 15.29
CA ARG A 36 -0.46 8.31 14.67
C ARG A 36 -0.26 9.55 13.79
N GLY A 37 -0.76 9.48 12.56
CA GLY A 37 -0.72 10.57 11.59
C GLY A 37 0.55 10.57 10.73
N GLU A 38 1.47 9.65 10.97
CA GLU A 38 2.68 9.54 10.16
C GLU A 38 2.36 9.08 8.74
N LEU A 39 2.91 9.81 7.79
CA LEU A 39 2.90 9.44 6.38
C LEU A 39 4.15 8.60 6.06
N ASP A 40 4.13 7.93 4.92
CA ASP A 40 5.33 7.28 4.39
C ASP A 40 6.48 8.29 4.33
N SER A 41 7.63 7.94 4.87
CA SER A 41 8.80 8.82 4.99
C SER A 41 9.40 9.23 3.63
N GLY A 42 8.99 8.58 2.56
CA GLY A 42 9.38 8.94 1.20
C GLY A 42 8.39 9.93 0.54
N PRO A 43 8.76 10.50 -0.61
CA PRO A 43 7.82 11.26 -1.42
C PRO A 43 6.66 10.37 -1.87
N ALA A 44 5.47 10.97 -2.00
CA ALA A 44 4.32 10.27 -2.56
C ALA A 44 4.70 9.59 -3.88
N ALA A 45 4.27 8.35 -4.05
CA ALA A 45 4.60 7.58 -5.25
C ALA A 45 3.76 8.04 -6.43
N LEU A 46 4.39 8.23 -7.59
CA LEU A 46 3.68 8.36 -8.86
C LEU A 46 3.43 6.95 -9.39
N VAL A 47 2.17 6.59 -9.51
CA VAL A 47 1.76 5.24 -9.91
C VAL A 47 0.78 5.27 -11.09
N ARG A 48 0.65 4.17 -11.81
CA ARG A 48 -0.37 3.96 -12.85
C ARG A 48 -0.83 2.52 -12.91
N PHE A 49 -2.04 2.33 -13.38
CA PHE A 49 -2.57 1.00 -13.68
C PHE A 49 -2.24 0.59 -15.11
N GLU A 50 -1.83 -0.66 -15.29
CA GLU A 50 -1.53 -1.25 -16.59
C GLU A 50 -2.17 -2.64 -16.72
N HIS A 51 -2.63 -2.95 -17.94
CA HIS A 51 -3.16 -4.28 -18.25
C HIS A 51 -2.03 -5.29 -18.38
N ALA A 52 -2.20 -6.46 -17.78
CA ALA A 52 -1.29 -7.59 -17.89
C ALA A 52 -2.08 -8.92 -17.94
N GLY A 53 -2.72 -9.20 -19.07
CA GLY A 53 -3.58 -10.39 -19.25
C GLY A 53 -4.76 -10.38 -18.25
N GLU A 54 -4.83 -11.39 -17.39
CA GLU A 54 -5.88 -11.52 -16.36
C GLU A 54 -5.52 -10.80 -15.05
N ARG A 55 -4.58 -9.86 -15.12
CA ARG A 55 -4.21 -8.98 -14.00
C ARG A 55 -4.21 -7.52 -14.43
N VAL A 56 -4.37 -6.65 -13.43
CA VAL A 56 -4.03 -5.24 -13.53
C VAL A 56 -2.85 -4.99 -12.61
N LEU A 57 -1.77 -4.44 -13.14
CA LEU A 57 -0.58 -4.11 -12.37
C LEU A 57 -0.62 -2.65 -11.93
N LEU A 58 -0.25 -2.40 -10.67
CA LEU A 58 0.01 -1.06 -10.16
C LEU A 58 1.50 -0.79 -10.22
N HIS A 59 1.92 -0.01 -11.19
CA HIS A 59 3.31 0.37 -11.39
C HIS A 59 3.65 1.66 -10.64
N ARG A 60 4.73 1.63 -9.87
CA ARG A 60 5.40 2.84 -9.37
C ARG A 60 6.43 3.25 -10.40
N ARG A 61 6.28 4.46 -10.91
CA ARG A 61 7.21 5.03 -11.88
C ARG A 61 8.54 5.41 -11.22
N ASN A 62 9.62 5.20 -11.95
CA ASN A 62 10.91 5.75 -11.57
C ASN A 62 10.95 7.23 -11.98
N THR A 63 10.80 8.13 -11.01
CA THR A 63 10.84 9.58 -11.25
C THR A 63 12.22 10.20 -11.04
N ALA A 64 13.20 9.40 -10.60
CA ALA A 64 14.58 9.84 -10.41
C ALA A 64 15.31 10.05 -11.73
N PHE A 65 14.91 9.30 -12.76
CA PHE A 65 15.49 9.35 -14.10
C PHE A 65 14.41 9.65 -15.13
N ARG A 66 14.64 10.68 -15.94
CA ARG A 66 13.73 11.07 -17.03
C ARG A 66 14.51 11.72 -18.17
N ALA A 67 14.09 11.49 -19.40
CA ALA A 67 14.54 12.27 -20.54
C ALA A 67 13.73 13.57 -20.64
N VAL A 68 14.43 14.68 -20.75
CA VAL A 68 13.82 16.00 -21.04
C VAL A 68 13.98 16.22 -22.55
N THR A 69 13.10 15.62 -23.33
CA THR A 69 13.17 15.60 -24.79
C THR A 69 11.77 15.48 -25.40
N ASP A 70 11.59 15.94 -26.61
CA ASP A 70 10.38 15.73 -27.41
C ASP A 70 10.39 14.37 -28.15
N SER A 71 11.55 13.69 -28.21
CA SER A 71 11.69 12.38 -28.83
C SER A 71 11.04 11.29 -27.96
N ALA A 72 10.07 10.57 -28.53
CA ALA A 72 9.45 9.42 -27.89
C ALA A 72 10.45 8.26 -27.70
N GLU A 73 11.38 8.11 -28.64
CA GLU A 73 12.40 7.04 -28.60
C GLU A 73 13.40 7.27 -27.46
N GLU A 74 13.84 8.49 -27.23
CA GLU A 74 14.73 8.82 -26.12
C GLU A 74 14.02 8.62 -24.76
N ARG A 75 12.74 8.99 -24.66
CA ARG A 75 11.96 8.72 -23.43
C ARG A 75 11.84 7.23 -23.17
N ALA A 76 11.51 6.44 -24.19
CA ALA A 76 11.41 4.99 -24.07
C ALA A 76 12.76 4.37 -23.67
N ALA A 77 13.87 4.81 -24.28
CA ALA A 77 15.20 4.32 -23.94
C ALA A 77 15.57 4.58 -22.47
N VAL A 78 15.18 5.72 -21.90
CA VAL A 78 15.39 6.01 -20.48
C VAL A 78 14.47 5.14 -19.62
N GLU A 79 13.20 4.97 -19.96
CA GLU A 79 12.28 4.09 -19.24
C GLU A 79 12.73 2.63 -19.24
N GLU A 80 13.33 2.15 -20.33
CA GLU A 80 13.89 0.79 -20.44
C GLU A 80 15.23 0.63 -19.71
N ALA A 81 16.01 1.70 -19.59
CA ALA A 81 17.32 1.66 -18.92
C ALA A 81 17.23 1.63 -17.39
N PHE A 82 16.13 2.08 -16.81
CA PHE A 82 15.96 2.19 -15.37
C PHE A 82 14.71 1.42 -14.88
N ALA A 83 14.91 0.53 -13.91
CA ALA A 83 13.84 -0.30 -13.40
C ALA A 83 12.67 0.52 -12.82
N SER A 84 11.45 0.11 -13.13
CA SER A 84 10.23 0.48 -12.42
C SER A 84 9.91 -0.55 -11.33
N SER A 85 8.91 -0.28 -10.49
CA SER A 85 8.48 -1.24 -9.47
C SER A 85 7.00 -1.55 -9.62
N VAL A 86 6.66 -2.82 -9.70
CA VAL A 86 5.27 -3.27 -9.60
C VAL A 86 4.92 -3.38 -8.12
N LEU A 87 4.07 -2.49 -7.63
CA LEU A 87 3.63 -2.48 -6.23
C LEU A 87 2.64 -3.59 -5.93
N TRP A 88 1.79 -3.95 -6.91
CA TRP A 88 0.78 -4.99 -6.79
C TRP A 88 0.27 -5.49 -8.14
N GLY A 89 -0.21 -6.74 -8.14
CA GLY A 89 -0.90 -7.35 -9.28
C GLY A 89 -2.30 -7.80 -8.87
N PHE A 90 -3.30 -7.01 -9.23
CA PHE A 90 -4.70 -7.30 -8.92
C PHE A 90 -5.27 -8.36 -9.85
N PRO A 91 -5.93 -9.41 -9.35
CA PRO A 91 -6.69 -10.33 -10.20
C PRO A 91 -7.93 -9.65 -10.77
N VAL A 92 -8.18 -9.83 -12.06
CA VAL A 92 -9.39 -9.34 -12.73
C VAL A 92 -10.58 -10.22 -12.32
N VAL A 93 -11.65 -9.58 -11.87
CA VAL A 93 -12.89 -10.23 -11.48
C VAL A 93 -13.95 -10.13 -12.58
N ALA A 94 -14.05 -8.97 -13.23
CA ALA A 94 -14.98 -8.71 -14.31
C ALA A 94 -14.49 -7.57 -15.20
N ARG A 95 -15.08 -7.47 -16.41
CA ARG A 95 -14.86 -6.37 -17.35
C ARG A 95 -16.23 -5.87 -17.82
N HIS A 96 -16.42 -4.55 -17.87
CA HIS A 96 -17.68 -3.95 -18.34
C HIS A 96 -17.41 -2.53 -18.85
N ASP A 97 -17.86 -2.24 -20.06
CA ASP A 97 -17.80 -0.90 -20.69
C ASP A 97 -16.43 -0.20 -20.58
N GLY A 98 -15.37 -0.95 -20.83
CA GLY A 98 -13.99 -0.41 -20.76
C GLY A 98 -13.40 -0.34 -19.35
N ALA A 99 -14.20 -0.50 -18.30
CA ALA A 99 -13.74 -0.62 -16.93
C ALA A 99 -13.39 -2.06 -16.58
N VAL A 100 -12.42 -2.22 -15.69
CA VAL A 100 -12.00 -3.51 -15.14
C VAL A 100 -12.23 -3.53 -13.64
N LEU A 101 -13.02 -4.49 -13.19
CA LEU A 101 -13.23 -4.75 -11.76
C LEU A 101 -12.14 -5.69 -11.25
N VAL A 102 -11.43 -5.27 -10.20
CA VAL A 102 -10.37 -6.06 -9.56
C VAL A 102 -10.63 -6.20 -8.06
N ASP A 103 -10.19 -7.32 -7.47
CA ASP A 103 -10.20 -7.49 -6.02
C ASP A 103 -9.00 -6.76 -5.41
N ALA A 104 -9.26 -5.75 -4.58
CA ALA A 104 -8.26 -4.94 -3.93
C ALA A 104 -8.08 -5.28 -2.44
N THR A 105 -8.78 -6.29 -1.94
CA THR A 105 -8.81 -6.60 -0.51
C THR A 105 -7.43 -6.86 0.06
N ASP A 106 -6.68 -7.79 -0.52
CA ASP A 106 -5.35 -8.17 -0.02
C ASP A 106 -4.33 -7.02 -0.19
N PHE A 107 -4.50 -6.18 -1.22
CA PHE A 107 -3.69 -4.98 -1.39
C PHE A 107 -3.84 -4.01 -0.21
N LEU A 108 -5.07 -3.86 0.30
CA LEU A 108 -5.38 -2.96 1.41
C LEU A 108 -5.04 -3.56 2.77
N LEU A 109 -5.00 -4.89 2.89
CA LEU A 109 -4.68 -5.60 4.13
C LEU A 109 -3.19 -5.91 4.31
N ARG A 110 -2.33 -5.51 3.36
CA ARG A 110 -0.89 -5.76 3.45
C ARG A 110 -0.19 -4.79 4.41
N ASP A 111 1.02 -5.12 4.81
CA ASP A 111 1.96 -4.18 5.43
C ASP A 111 2.46 -3.16 4.40
N ALA A 112 1.67 -2.14 4.14
CA ALA A 112 1.98 -1.11 3.14
C ALA A 112 3.08 -0.15 3.58
N ARG A 113 3.33 -0.07 4.89
CA ARG A 113 4.33 0.81 5.51
C ARG A 113 5.68 0.11 5.75
N GLY A 114 5.71 -1.22 5.64
CA GLY A 114 6.92 -1.99 5.96
C GLY A 114 7.23 -2.06 7.45
N LEU A 115 6.18 -2.02 8.31
CA LEU A 115 6.35 -2.06 9.77
C LEU A 115 7.14 -3.28 10.21
N ALA A 116 6.83 -4.46 9.66
CA ALA A 116 7.51 -5.70 10.05
C ALA A 116 9.02 -5.62 9.77
N ARG A 117 9.42 -5.10 8.61
CA ARG A 117 10.83 -4.89 8.25
C ARG A 117 11.51 -3.89 9.19
N ASP A 118 10.85 -2.78 9.46
CA ASP A 118 11.45 -1.68 10.22
C ASP A 118 11.51 -2.02 11.72
N LEU A 119 10.54 -2.79 12.25
CA LEU A 119 10.62 -3.35 13.61
C LEU A 119 11.80 -4.32 13.74
N ALA A 120 11.98 -5.23 12.79
CA ALA A 120 13.12 -6.13 12.78
C ALA A 120 14.46 -5.37 12.69
N ALA A 121 14.55 -4.33 11.85
CA ALA A 121 15.75 -3.50 11.74
C ALA A 121 16.08 -2.71 13.02
N LYS A 122 15.09 -2.45 13.85
CA LYS A 122 15.22 -1.76 15.16
C LYS A 122 15.25 -2.73 16.35
N GLU A 123 15.48 -4.01 16.10
CA GLU A 123 15.55 -5.06 17.14
C GLU A 123 14.28 -5.14 18.02
N GLN A 124 13.12 -4.88 17.41
CA GLN A 124 11.82 -4.93 18.09
C GLN A 124 11.03 -6.22 17.79
N GLY A 125 11.71 -7.26 17.35
CA GLY A 125 11.12 -8.58 17.06
C GLY A 125 10.88 -8.84 15.58
N THR A 126 10.41 -10.05 15.30
CA THR A 126 10.09 -10.51 13.94
C THR A 126 8.60 -10.72 13.81
N PHE A 127 7.96 -9.92 12.96
CA PHE A 127 6.50 -9.88 12.80
C PHE A 127 6.07 -10.17 11.37
N THR A 128 4.87 -10.71 11.23
CA THR A 128 4.17 -10.89 9.96
C THR A 128 2.73 -10.42 10.08
N VAL A 129 2.12 -10.05 8.97
CA VAL A 129 0.70 -9.74 8.95
C VAL A 129 -0.12 -10.99 9.22
N ASP A 130 -1.09 -10.88 10.11
CA ASP A 130 -2.10 -11.91 10.38
C ASP A 130 -3.37 -11.56 9.59
N PRO A 131 -3.66 -12.25 8.48
CA PRO A 131 -4.80 -11.94 7.64
C PRO A 131 -6.15 -12.27 8.31
N ASP A 132 -6.19 -13.25 9.21
CA ASP A 132 -7.42 -13.67 9.88
C ASP A 132 -7.89 -12.65 10.94
N ARG A 133 -6.95 -11.84 11.45
CA ARG A 133 -7.22 -10.76 12.42
C ARG A 133 -7.10 -9.35 11.80
N SER A 134 -7.02 -9.27 10.47
CA SER A 134 -6.99 -8.01 9.73
C SER A 134 -8.30 -7.76 9.00
N ALA A 135 -8.74 -6.52 8.89
CA ALA A 135 -10.01 -6.18 8.27
C ALA A 135 -10.04 -4.75 7.68
N LEU A 136 -10.84 -4.57 6.64
CA LEU A 136 -11.12 -3.24 6.07
C LEU A 136 -11.85 -2.36 7.10
N TYR A 137 -11.39 -1.12 7.26
CA TYR A 137 -12.02 -0.14 8.12
C TYR A 137 -12.96 0.77 7.34
N LEU A 138 -14.18 0.31 7.15
CA LEU A 138 -15.17 0.94 6.28
C LEU A 138 -15.65 2.34 6.69
N PRO A 139 -15.68 2.73 7.99
CA PRO A 139 -16.13 4.07 8.37
C PRO A 139 -15.34 5.21 7.73
N ARG A 140 -14.07 4.95 7.36
CA ARG A 140 -13.21 5.94 6.70
C ARG A 140 -12.81 5.60 5.28
N THR A 141 -13.40 4.55 4.71
CA THR A 141 -13.20 4.20 3.31
C THR A 141 -14.19 4.99 2.44
N LYS A 142 -13.69 5.92 1.64
CA LYS A 142 -14.50 6.89 0.88
C LYS A 142 -13.92 7.13 -0.51
N GLY A 143 -14.80 7.31 -1.49
CA GLY A 143 -14.47 7.83 -2.81
C GLY A 143 -14.86 9.30 -2.93
N PHE A 144 -14.00 10.10 -3.54
CA PHE A 144 -14.21 11.50 -3.89
C PHE A 144 -14.02 11.68 -5.41
N PRO A 145 -14.43 12.81 -6.00
CA PRO A 145 -14.32 12.99 -7.46
C PRO A 145 -12.90 12.85 -8.03
N ARG A 146 -11.87 13.10 -7.21
CA ARG A 146 -10.46 13.08 -7.65
C ARG A 146 -9.55 12.20 -6.83
N ASN A 147 -10.02 11.63 -5.75
CA ASN A 147 -9.25 10.71 -4.90
C ASN A 147 -10.15 9.66 -4.28
N SER A 148 -9.53 8.62 -3.79
CA SER A 148 -10.17 7.58 -2.99
C SER A 148 -9.29 7.29 -1.79
N GLU A 149 -9.91 7.13 -0.64
CA GLU A 149 -9.24 6.88 0.63
C GLU A 149 -9.73 5.56 1.20
N PHE A 150 -8.79 4.73 1.59
CA PHE A 150 -9.08 3.41 2.12
C PHE A 150 -8.33 3.24 3.44
N GLU A 151 -9.02 2.72 4.44
CA GLU A 151 -8.40 2.34 5.70
C GLU A 151 -8.61 0.87 6.00
N ALA A 152 -7.60 0.26 6.61
CA ALA A 152 -7.63 -1.12 7.08
C ALA A 152 -7.01 -1.21 8.47
N THR A 153 -7.59 -2.04 9.33
CA THR A 153 -6.92 -2.51 10.55
C THR A 153 -6.06 -3.70 10.14
N VAL A 154 -4.76 -3.57 10.32
CA VAL A 154 -3.78 -4.61 10.02
C VAL A 154 -3.17 -5.10 11.31
N THR A 155 -3.31 -6.38 11.58
CA THR A 155 -2.78 -7.05 12.77
C THR A 155 -1.47 -7.74 12.42
N PHE A 156 -0.50 -7.58 13.30
CA PHE A 156 0.79 -8.22 13.23
C PHE A 156 0.93 -9.23 14.36
N THR A 157 1.51 -10.37 14.05
CA THR A 157 1.87 -11.38 15.03
C THR A 157 3.32 -11.77 14.88
N GLY A 158 3.99 -12.04 15.98
CA GLY A 158 5.40 -12.37 15.93
C GLY A 158 6.00 -12.71 17.28
N ASP A 159 7.30 -12.88 17.23
CA ASP A 159 8.13 -13.32 18.34
C ASP A 159 9.19 -12.29 18.70
N ASP A 160 9.72 -12.45 19.93
CA ASP A 160 10.80 -11.63 20.49
C ASP A 160 10.52 -10.12 20.47
N PRO A 161 9.35 -9.66 20.98
CA PRO A 161 9.03 -8.25 21.01
C PRO A 161 10.07 -7.47 21.81
N GLY A 162 10.49 -6.32 21.26
CA GLY A 162 11.41 -5.42 21.95
C GLY A 162 10.70 -4.48 22.92
N GLY A 163 11.49 -3.81 23.77
CA GLY A 163 10.99 -3.01 24.88
C GLY A 163 10.03 -1.87 24.50
N PHE A 164 10.08 -1.35 23.28
CA PHE A 164 9.11 -0.34 22.82
C PHE A 164 7.72 -0.95 22.60
N LEU A 165 7.64 -2.14 22.01
CA LEU A 165 6.37 -2.85 21.85
C LEU A 165 5.80 -3.33 23.18
N GLU A 166 6.64 -3.87 24.05
CA GLU A 166 6.25 -4.29 25.41
C GLU A 166 5.66 -3.14 26.23
N ALA A 167 6.17 -1.91 26.04
CA ALA A 167 5.71 -0.74 26.78
C ALA A 167 4.36 -0.18 26.30
N VAL A 168 3.96 -0.44 25.05
CA VAL A 168 2.80 0.25 24.44
C VAL A 168 1.69 -0.69 23.96
N ALA A 169 2.00 -1.94 23.65
CA ALA A 169 1.01 -2.90 23.15
C ALA A 169 0.42 -3.73 24.31
N PRO A 170 -0.93 -3.90 24.36
CA PRO A 170 -1.56 -4.76 25.36
C PRO A 170 -1.11 -6.22 25.26
N ASP A 171 -0.83 -6.69 24.06
CA ASP A 171 -0.15 -7.94 23.75
C ASP A 171 0.99 -7.63 22.76
N PRO A 172 2.25 -7.64 23.25
CA PRO A 172 3.37 -7.29 22.38
C PRO A 172 3.67 -8.33 21.29
N HIS A 173 3.17 -9.56 21.41
CA HIS A 173 3.25 -10.59 20.38
C HIS A 173 2.15 -10.46 19.31
N SER A 174 1.13 -9.63 19.57
CA SER A 174 0.00 -9.42 18.65
C SER A 174 -0.56 -8.02 18.79
N PHE A 175 -0.23 -7.14 17.88
CA PHE A 175 -0.72 -5.76 17.89
C PHE A 175 -1.34 -5.37 16.54
N SER A 176 -2.21 -4.38 16.57
CA SER A 176 -2.90 -3.89 15.37
C SER A 176 -2.67 -2.40 15.18
N VAL A 177 -2.47 -2.02 13.93
CA VAL A 177 -2.42 -0.62 13.50
C VAL A 177 -3.53 -0.35 12.51
N ARG A 178 -3.82 0.91 12.25
CA ARG A 178 -4.65 1.29 11.12
C ARG A 178 -3.78 1.87 10.02
N MET A 179 -3.88 1.26 8.84
CA MET A 179 -3.21 1.73 7.63
C MET A 179 -4.18 2.49 6.75
N HIS A 180 -3.70 3.55 6.14
CA HIS A 180 -4.38 4.37 5.14
C HIS A 180 -3.68 4.22 3.80
N HIS A 181 -4.51 4.15 2.74
CA HIS A 181 -4.09 4.08 1.35
C HIS A 181 -4.78 5.15 0.51
#